data_16c92a87758631f8d678d9217d35835f
#
_entry.id   16c92a87758631f8d678d9217d35835f
#
_cell.length_a   1.000
_cell.length_b   1.000
_cell.length_c   1.000
_cell.angle_alpha   90.00
_cell.angle_beta   90.00
_cell.angle_gamma   90.00
#
_symmetry.space_group_name_H-M   'P 1'
#
loop_
_entity.id
_entity.type
_entity.pdbx_description
1 polymer ?
#
loop_
_entity_poly.entity_id
_entity_poly.type
_entity_poly.pdbx_seq_one_letter_code
_entity_poly.pdbx_strand_id
1 'polypeptide(L)'
;EGKNAGLVQMSATYRIGNKNKIDKDKFIEIINKVFNSPKLTVYSPKKGSNTSSKYNMFEFELEGEGLVQLYLAGGSNEGEKYEQDLLEKMKSSTGLSMDEIQYEDVKQIFTSLGIDPTKISSEDINFAGASDTSRQLSFDGPQEIGSTISDVTIDYPGKIYYLSIKNKKGSAIYNGGNIPFIVQNEDGKVIFDQSKYNEKPLFAEIFDTLGIDSQRITDGLNNYVNKTGESTSWESAQGIDLNKVKNLLASSFGYGYWYIREKSGNKIFTYHVATAEDAYKMVGDLKSDSVKVKYPGLNTKVLEVRIETNSEVLEG
;
A
#
# COMPACT_ATOMS: atom_id res chain seq x y z
N GLU A 1 -9.48 31.41 12.01
CA GLU A 1 -9.55 30.28 12.98
C GLU A 1 -10.12 29.08 12.26
N GLY A 2 -9.27 28.07 11.99
CA GLY A 2 -9.72 26.86 11.31
C GLY A 2 -10.67 26.05 12.19
N LYS A 3 -11.58 25.30 11.58
CA LYS A 3 -12.59 24.46 12.24
C LYS A 3 -12.02 23.43 13.23
N ASN A 4 -10.71 23.31 13.33
CA ASN A 4 -10.00 22.32 14.15
C ASN A 4 -9.01 22.96 15.13
N ALA A 5 -9.11 24.27 15.40
CA ALA A 5 -8.30 24.93 16.41
C ALA A 5 -8.60 24.33 17.79
N GLY A 6 -7.62 23.74 18.43
CA GLY A 6 -7.74 23.07 19.73
C GLY A 6 -7.95 21.56 19.69
N LEU A 7 -7.98 20.92 18.51
CA LEU A 7 -8.06 19.45 18.43
C LEU A 7 -6.66 18.82 18.53
N VAL A 8 -6.47 17.98 19.53
CA VAL A 8 -5.31 17.08 19.60
C VAL A 8 -5.64 15.84 18.78
N GLN A 9 -5.00 15.68 17.63
CA GLN A 9 -5.17 14.50 16.81
C GLN A 9 -4.14 13.45 17.22
N MET A 10 -4.59 12.40 17.88
CA MET A 10 -3.80 11.19 18.11
C MET A 10 -4.12 10.15 17.06
N SER A 11 -3.12 9.68 16.35
CA SER A 11 -3.27 8.57 15.41
C SER A 11 -2.66 7.32 16.07
N ALA A 12 -3.51 6.42 16.49
CA ALA A 12 -3.12 5.11 16.97
C ALA A 12 -3.80 4.04 16.12
N THR A 13 -3.02 3.19 15.48
CA THR A 13 -3.56 2.03 14.77
C THR A 13 -3.56 0.86 15.75
N TYR A 14 -4.73 0.49 16.24
CA TYR A 14 -4.92 -0.69 17.04
C TYR A 14 -5.53 -1.79 16.18
N ARG A 15 -4.80 -2.87 15.93
CA ARG A 15 -5.33 -4.06 15.27
C ARG A 15 -6.10 -4.89 16.29
N ILE A 16 -7.40 -4.72 16.33
CA ILE A 16 -8.28 -5.62 17.05
C ILE A 16 -8.52 -6.80 16.11
N GLY A 17 -7.91 -7.92 16.46
CA GLY A 17 -8.05 -9.24 15.84
C GLY A 17 -8.98 -9.41 14.63
N ASN A 18 -8.74 -10.40 13.89
CA ASN A 18 -9.10 -10.68 12.51
C ASN A 18 -10.60 -10.71 12.16
N LYS A 19 -11.52 -10.20 12.95
CA LYS A 19 -12.94 -10.34 12.57
C LYS A 19 -13.80 -9.16 12.97
N ASN A 20 -14.28 -8.53 11.89
CA ASN A 20 -15.66 -8.12 11.81
C ASN A 20 -16.12 -7.10 12.85
N LYS A 21 -16.59 -5.98 12.33
CA LYS A 21 -17.47 -5.04 13.01
C LYS A 21 -17.14 -4.95 14.49
N ILE A 22 -16.38 -3.98 14.85
CA ILE A 22 -16.28 -3.59 16.26
C ILE A 22 -17.71 -3.51 16.77
N ASP A 23 -18.02 -4.31 17.77
CA ASP A 23 -19.24 -4.18 18.51
C ASP A 23 -19.23 -2.81 19.15
N LYS A 24 -20.06 -1.91 18.61
CA LYS A 24 -20.08 -0.51 19.03
C LYS A 24 -20.36 -0.37 20.51
N ASP A 25 -21.27 -1.15 21.05
CA ASP A 25 -21.68 -1.07 22.44
C ASP A 25 -20.55 -1.53 23.35
N LYS A 26 -19.88 -2.62 23.00
CA LYS A 26 -18.71 -3.11 23.72
C LYS A 26 -17.52 -2.16 23.66
N PHE A 27 -17.33 -1.50 22.50
CA PHE A 27 -16.29 -0.49 22.37
C PHE A 27 -16.59 0.76 23.21
N ILE A 28 -17.83 1.23 23.20
CA ILE A 28 -18.29 2.33 24.04
C ILE A 28 -18.10 1.98 25.54
N GLU A 29 -18.42 0.76 25.92
CA GLU A 29 -18.20 0.27 27.30
C GLU A 29 -16.71 0.33 27.67
N ILE A 30 -15.83 -0.14 26.78
CA ILE A 30 -14.38 -0.10 27.00
C ILE A 30 -13.87 1.36 27.11
N ILE A 31 -14.27 2.24 26.20
CA ILE A 31 -13.87 3.65 26.23
C ILE A 31 -14.36 4.34 27.49
N ASN A 32 -15.61 4.14 27.87
CA ASN A 32 -16.15 4.68 29.11
C ASN A 32 -15.41 4.16 30.35
N LYS A 33 -14.99 2.90 30.33
CA LYS A 33 -14.24 2.27 31.41
C LYS A 33 -12.80 2.78 31.51
N VAL A 34 -12.17 3.05 30.35
CA VAL A 34 -10.77 3.53 30.28
C VAL A 34 -10.68 5.02 30.61
N PHE A 35 -11.59 5.82 30.07
CA PHE A 35 -11.54 7.27 30.17
C PHE A 35 -12.48 7.85 31.22
N ASN A 36 -13.26 7.01 31.88
CA ASN A 36 -14.24 7.39 32.91
C ASN A 36 -15.18 8.55 32.46
N SER A 37 -15.49 8.58 31.16
CA SER A 37 -16.27 9.64 30.53
C SER A 37 -17.75 9.30 30.47
N PRO A 38 -18.66 10.17 30.95
CA PRO A 38 -20.09 9.89 30.97
C PRO A 38 -20.82 10.14 29.63
N LYS A 39 -20.16 10.73 28.63
CA LYS A 39 -20.81 11.08 27.35
C LYS A 39 -19.97 10.66 26.16
N LEU A 40 -20.38 9.58 25.54
CA LEU A 40 -19.84 9.14 24.26
C LEU A 40 -20.90 9.36 23.17
N THR A 41 -20.59 10.22 22.22
CA THR A 41 -21.45 10.44 21.04
C THR A 41 -20.85 9.76 19.84
N VAL A 42 -21.61 8.87 19.20
CA VAL A 42 -21.17 8.14 18.01
C VAL A 42 -21.66 8.88 16.76
N TYR A 43 -20.74 9.31 15.93
CA TYR A 43 -21.06 9.87 14.62
C TYR A 43 -20.85 8.83 13.53
N SER A 44 -21.89 8.60 12.73
CA SER A 44 -21.73 7.95 11.44
C SER A 44 -21.39 9.01 10.40
N PRO A 45 -20.38 8.82 9.52
CA PRO A 45 -20.09 9.78 8.47
C PRO A 45 -21.34 9.97 7.60
N LYS A 46 -21.68 11.23 7.33
CA LYS A 46 -22.83 11.56 6.46
C LYS A 46 -22.60 10.96 5.08
N LYS A 47 -23.60 10.28 4.53
CA LYS A 47 -23.66 9.91 3.12
C LYS A 47 -23.36 11.14 2.26
N GLY A 48 -22.28 11.09 1.48
CA GLY A 48 -21.92 12.18 0.56
C GLY A 48 -20.54 12.80 0.78
N SER A 49 -19.81 12.47 1.85
CA SER A 49 -18.39 12.75 1.91
C SER A 49 -17.64 11.65 1.16
N ASN A 50 -16.71 12.02 0.27
CA ASN A 50 -15.81 11.09 -0.45
C ASN A 50 -14.82 10.33 0.47
N THR A 51 -14.98 10.42 1.76
CA THR A 51 -14.33 9.57 2.72
C THR A 51 -15.05 8.24 2.71
N SER A 52 -14.33 7.21 2.27
CA SER A 52 -14.84 5.84 2.23
C SER A 52 -15.63 5.53 3.50
N SER A 53 -16.82 4.98 3.34
CA SER A 53 -17.79 4.58 4.38
C SER A 53 -17.26 3.60 5.46
N LYS A 54 -15.94 3.50 5.62
CA LYS A 54 -15.22 2.54 6.44
C LYS A 54 -14.72 3.11 7.77
N TYR A 55 -14.88 4.41 8.02
CA TYR A 55 -14.44 5.02 9.27
C TYR A 55 -15.62 5.20 10.21
N ASN A 56 -15.56 4.58 11.37
CA ASN A 56 -16.39 4.94 12.50
C ASN A 56 -15.64 6.03 13.28
N MET A 57 -16.28 7.16 13.48
CA MET A 57 -15.75 8.22 14.32
C MET A 57 -16.50 8.20 15.66
N PHE A 58 -15.75 8.22 16.75
CA PHE A 58 -16.26 8.39 18.09
C PHE A 58 -15.80 9.75 18.59
N GLU A 59 -16.73 10.52 19.13
CA GLU A 59 -16.44 11.81 19.72
C GLU A 59 -16.79 11.75 21.20
N PHE A 60 -15.87 12.15 22.05
CA PHE A 60 -16.08 12.19 23.49
C PHE A 60 -15.34 13.37 24.10
N GLU A 61 -15.86 13.89 25.20
CA GLU A 61 -15.28 14.99 25.95
C GLU A 61 -14.43 14.42 27.09
N LEU A 62 -13.16 14.79 27.13
CA LEU A 62 -12.28 14.49 28.24
C LEU A 62 -12.25 15.69 29.18
N GLU A 63 -12.54 15.45 30.46
CA GLU A 63 -12.54 16.48 31.49
C GLU A 63 -11.17 17.15 31.58
N GLY A 64 -11.12 18.47 31.35
CA GLY A 64 -9.89 19.26 31.32
C GLY A 64 -9.11 19.30 30.00
N GLU A 65 -9.42 18.40 29.05
CA GLU A 65 -8.68 18.30 27.76
C GLU A 65 -9.54 18.67 26.55
N GLY A 66 -10.86 18.77 26.72
CA GLY A 66 -11.80 19.12 25.66
C GLY A 66 -12.25 17.96 24.79
N LEU A 67 -12.65 18.26 23.55
CA LEU A 67 -13.25 17.29 22.63
C LEU A 67 -12.20 16.41 21.97
N VAL A 68 -12.31 15.10 22.12
CA VAL A 68 -11.46 14.09 21.47
C VAL A 68 -12.25 13.35 20.41
N GLN A 69 -11.68 13.26 19.21
CA GLN A 69 -12.23 12.49 18.10
C GLN A 69 -11.36 11.27 17.83
N LEU A 70 -11.90 10.09 17.97
CA LEU A 70 -11.24 8.83 17.66
C LEU A 70 -11.81 8.25 16.37
N TYR A 71 -10.96 8.09 15.38
CA TYR A 71 -11.30 7.46 14.12
C TYR A 71 -10.87 6.00 14.17
N LEU A 72 -11.83 5.10 14.06
CA LEU A 72 -11.56 3.69 13.87
C LEU A 72 -11.56 3.39 12.37
N ALA A 73 -10.39 3.12 11.83
CA ALA A 73 -10.26 2.60 10.48
C ALA A 73 -10.92 1.22 10.43
N GLY A 74 -12.07 1.14 9.81
CA GLY A 74 -12.81 -0.11 9.65
C GLY A 74 -12.35 -0.86 8.42
N GLY A 75 -11.55 -1.86 8.60
CA GLY A 75 -11.26 -2.87 7.61
C GLY A 75 -9.92 -2.68 6.89
N SER A 76 -9.16 -3.76 6.82
CA SER A 76 -8.14 -4.00 5.83
C SER A 76 -8.70 -3.69 4.43
N ASN A 77 -7.89 -3.18 3.53
CA ASN A 77 -8.26 -3.05 2.14
C ASN A 77 -8.56 -4.46 1.56
N GLU A 78 -9.20 -4.54 0.40
CA GLU A 78 -9.57 -5.84 -0.19
C GLU A 78 -8.33 -6.72 -0.47
N GLY A 79 -7.18 -6.10 -0.76
CA GLY A 79 -5.90 -6.80 -0.93
C GLY A 79 -5.44 -7.46 0.37
N GLU A 80 -5.36 -6.71 1.47
CA GLU A 80 -4.97 -7.28 2.77
C GLU A 80 -5.89 -8.40 3.23
N LYS A 81 -7.21 -8.29 2.97
CA LYS A 81 -8.14 -9.36 3.28
C LYS A 81 -7.85 -10.63 2.49
N TYR A 82 -7.57 -10.46 1.21
CA TYR A 82 -7.23 -11.57 0.33
C TYR A 82 -5.93 -12.26 0.78
N GLU A 83 -4.90 -11.47 1.08
CA GLU A 83 -3.63 -11.97 1.60
C GLU A 83 -3.80 -12.76 2.90
N GLN A 84 -4.60 -12.24 3.84
CA GLN A 84 -4.89 -12.90 5.11
C GLN A 84 -5.73 -14.18 4.93
N ASP A 85 -6.76 -14.14 4.08
CA ASP A 85 -7.59 -15.31 3.79
C ASP A 85 -6.76 -16.43 3.12
N LEU A 86 -5.90 -16.07 2.19
CA LEU A 86 -5.01 -17.03 1.53
C LEU A 86 -3.97 -17.61 2.50
N LEU A 87 -3.42 -16.78 3.39
CA LEU A 87 -2.52 -17.23 4.46
C LEU A 87 -3.19 -18.25 5.38
N GLU A 88 -4.42 -17.99 5.82
CA GLU A 88 -5.18 -18.91 6.69
C GLU A 88 -5.48 -20.24 5.97
N LYS A 89 -5.84 -20.18 4.69
CA LYS A 89 -6.05 -21.36 3.85
C LYS A 89 -4.77 -22.19 3.70
N MET A 90 -3.64 -21.54 3.43
CA MET A 90 -2.35 -22.22 3.35
C MET A 90 -1.99 -22.89 4.68
N LYS A 91 -2.13 -22.19 5.80
CA LYS A 91 -1.89 -22.74 7.15
C LYS A 91 -2.76 -23.95 7.47
N SER A 92 -4.06 -23.88 7.13
CA SER A 92 -4.98 -25.00 7.36
C SER A 92 -4.74 -26.20 6.44
N SER A 93 -3.94 -26.02 5.39
CA SER A 93 -3.60 -27.04 4.42
C SER A 93 -2.25 -27.74 4.72
N THR A 94 -1.53 -27.29 5.73
CA THR A 94 -0.26 -27.93 6.16
C THR A 94 -0.50 -29.29 6.79
N GLY A 95 0.43 -30.21 6.61
CA GLY A 95 0.32 -31.58 7.10
C GLY A 95 -0.64 -32.48 6.30
N LEU A 96 -1.41 -31.92 5.36
CA LEU A 96 -2.35 -32.66 4.50
C LEU A 96 -1.63 -33.08 3.20
N SER A 97 -2.06 -34.22 2.63
CA SER A 97 -1.68 -34.55 1.26
C SER A 97 -2.37 -33.60 0.27
N MET A 98 -1.82 -33.46 -0.93
CA MET A 98 -2.40 -32.59 -1.97
C MET A 98 -3.86 -32.91 -2.30
N ASP A 99 -4.26 -34.17 -2.21
CA ASP A 99 -5.65 -34.61 -2.48
C ASP A 99 -6.61 -34.22 -1.37
N GLU A 100 -6.15 -34.09 -0.14
CA GLU A 100 -6.95 -33.73 1.03
C GLU A 100 -7.19 -32.21 1.14
N ILE A 101 -6.38 -31.39 0.48
CA ILE A 101 -6.56 -29.92 0.50
C ILE A 101 -7.87 -29.58 -0.19
N GLN A 102 -8.71 -28.80 0.48
CA GLN A 102 -10.00 -28.36 -0.04
C GLN A 102 -9.95 -27.08 -0.89
N TYR A 103 -8.87 -26.29 -0.74
CA TYR A 103 -8.70 -24.99 -1.37
C TYR A 103 -7.94 -25.12 -2.68
N GLU A 104 -8.62 -24.93 -3.79
CA GLU A 104 -8.03 -25.08 -5.12
C GLU A 104 -6.93 -24.06 -5.42
N ASP A 105 -7.08 -22.83 -4.94
CA ASP A 105 -6.08 -21.78 -5.01
C ASP A 105 -4.76 -22.19 -4.30
N VAL A 106 -4.87 -22.76 -3.11
CA VAL A 106 -3.72 -23.27 -2.35
C VAL A 106 -3.06 -24.47 -3.05
N LYS A 107 -3.84 -25.40 -3.59
CA LYS A 107 -3.31 -26.51 -4.40
C LYS A 107 -2.46 -26.02 -5.56
N GLN A 108 -2.99 -25.04 -6.31
CA GLN A 108 -2.30 -24.47 -7.46
C GLN A 108 -0.99 -23.79 -7.03
N ILE A 109 -0.99 -23.06 -5.91
CA ILE A 109 0.21 -22.44 -5.37
C ILE A 109 1.23 -23.47 -4.97
N PHE A 110 0.90 -24.43 -4.11
CA PHE A 110 1.85 -25.46 -3.64
C PHE A 110 2.39 -26.28 -4.80
N THR A 111 1.54 -26.65 -5.78
CA THR A 111 1.99 -27.34 -6.99
C THR A 111 3.01 -26.52 -7.78
N SER A 112 2.71 -25.24 -8.01
CA SER A 112 3.59 -24.34 -8.79
C SER A 112 4.93 -24.11 -8.11
N LEU A 113 4.95 -24.05 -6.77
CA LEU A 113 6.15 -23.87 -5.98
C LEU A 113 6.92 -25.19 -5.75
N GLY A 114 6.29 -26.33 -6.05
CA GLY A 114 6.86 -27.65 -5.74
C GLY A 114 6.93 -27.93 -4.23
N ILE A 115 5.97 -27.39 -3.47
CA ILE A 115 5.85 -27.59 -2.03
C ILE A 115 5.01 -28.84 -1.77
N ASP A 116 5.57 -29.74 -0.96
CA ASP A 116 4.86 -30.86 -0.38
C ASP A 116 4.31 -30.42 0.99
N PRO A 117 3.01 -30.19 1.14
CA PRO A 117 2.45 -29.62 2.36
C PRO A 117 2.54 -30.57 3.55
N THR A 118 2.82 -31.85 3.35
CA THR A 118 3.07 -32.81 4.45
C THR A 118 4.40 -32.57 5.17
N LYS A 119 5.30 -31.76 4.57
CA LYS A 119 6.62 -31.46 5.10
C LYS A 119 6.69 -30.12 5.85
N ILE A 120 5.59 -29.43 5.96
CA ILE A 120 5.49 -28.14 6.63
C ILE A 120 4.35 -28.12 7.63
N SER A 121 4.49 -27.30 8.64
CA SER A 121 3.48 -27.00 9.66
C SER A 121 2.90 -25.60 9.48
N SER A 122 1.84 -25.27 10.20
CA SER A 122 1.26 -23.92 10.18
C SER A 122 2.24 -22.84 10.69
N GLU A 123 3.22 -23.21 11.49
CA GLU A 123 4.25 -22.29 12.02
C GLU A 123 5.31 -21.94 10.97
N ASP A 124 5.46 -22.76 9.94
CA ASP A 124 6.38 -22.51 8.83
C ASP A 124 5.84 -21.50 7.82
N ILE A 125 4.55 -21.11 7.93
CA ILE A 125 3.92 -20.12 7.05
C ILE A 125 3.68 -18.83 7.83
N ASN A 126 4.39 -17.76 7.44
CA ASN A 126 4.40 -16.53 8.18
C ASN A 126 3.91 -15.35 7.33
N PHE A 127 3.15 -14.45 7.96
CA PHE A 127 2.80 -13.18 7.35
C PHE A 127 4.02 -12.26 7.45
N ALA A 128 4.58 -11.87 6.32
CA ALA A 128 5.72 -10.98 6.27
C ALA A 128 5.31 -9.51 6.44
N GLY A 129 4.07 -9.16 6.10
CA GLY A 129 3.44 -7.87 6.32
C GLY A 129 4.21 -6.66 5.80
N ALA A 130 3.54 -5.53 5.67
CA ALA A 130 4.14 -4.25 5.28
C ALA A 130 4.99 -3.62 6.39
N SER A 131 5.74 -4.40 7.16
CA SER A 131 6.62 -3.87 8.18
C SER A 131 7.89 -3.35 7.55
N ASP A 132 7.93 -2.05 7.36
CA ASP A 132 9.11 -1.19 7.48
C ASP A 132 10.38 -1.70 6.81
N THR A 133 10.30 -1.93 5.52
CA THR A 133 11.50 -2.21 4.77
C THR A 133 11.76 -1.09 3.79
N SER A 134 12.74 -0.28 4.10
CA SER A 134 13.30 0.67 3.17
C SER A 134 13.86 -0.10 1.98
N ARG A 135 13.06 -0.19 0.90
CA ARG A 135 13.51 -0.79 -0.35
C ARG A 135 14.67 0.03 -0.87
N GLN A 136 15.76 -0.62 -1.19
CA GLN A 136 16.81 -0.01 -1.95
C GLN A 136 16.43 -0.07 -3.43
N LEU A 137 16.43 1.07 -4.10
CA LEU A 137 16.28 1.17 -5.53
C LEU A 137 17.65 1.36 -6.16
N SER A 138 17.86 0.84 -7.36
CA SER A 138 19.10 1.01 -8.10
C SER A 138 18.79 1.26 -9.57
N PHE A 139 19.44 2.27 -10.13
CA PHE A 139 19.41 2.56 -11.57
C PHE A 139 20.40 1.72 -12.36
N ASP A 140 21.31 1.02 -11.67
CA ASP A 140 22.27 0.11 -12.29
C ASP A 140 21.66 -1.25 -12.64
N GLY A 141 20.49 -1.53 -12.14
CA GLY A 141 19.75 -2.75 -12.38
C GLY A 141 18.94 -3.24 -11.17
N PRO A 142 18.14 -4.29 -11.33
CA PRO A 142 17.34 -4.86 -10.24
C PRO A 142 18.23 -5.49 -9.18
N GLN A 143 17.78 -5.41 -7.92
CA GLN A 143 18.44 -6.00 -6.77
C GLN A 143 17.57 -7.08 -6.15
N GLU A 144 18.20 -8.07 -5.52
CA GLU A 144 17.50 -9.10 -4.79
C GLU A 144 16.86 -8.50 -3.53
N ILE A 145 15.54 -8.43 -3.53
CA ILE A 145 14.74 -7.87 -2.44
C ILE A 145 13.55 -8.76 -2.04
N GLY A 146 13.63 -10.04 -2.35
CA GLY A 146 12.54 -11.00 -2.15
C GLY A 146 11.97 -10.96 -0.72
N SER A 147 12.82 -10.93 0.30
CA SER A 147 12.41 -10.87 1.71
C SER A 147 11.68 -9.56 2.08
N THR A 148 11.93 -8.47 1.37
CA THR A 148 11.32 -7.16 1.64
C THR A 148 10.03 -6.91 0.89
N ILE A 149 9.77 -7.67 -0.18
CA ILE A 149 8.56 -7.57 -1.01
C ILE A 149 7.49 -8.56 -0.58
N SER A 150 7.88 -9.66 0.06
CA SER A 150 6.98 -10.75 0.37
C SER A 150 5.86 -10.32 1.31
N ASP A 151 4.65 -10.72 0.94
CA ASP A 151 3.46 -10.62 1.78
C ASP A 151 3.35 -11.84 2.71
N VAL A 152 3.85 -12.99 2.23
CA VAL A 152 3.91 -14.27 2.97
C VAL A 152 5.26 -14.95 2.74
N THR A 153 5.79 -15.60 3.78
CA THR A 153 6.95 -16.50 3.67
C THR A 153 6.55 -17.93 4.03
N ILE A 154 7.19 -18.90 3.38
CA ILE A 154 7.05 -20.33 3.69
C ILE A 154 8.44 -20.90 3.94
N ASP A 155 8.69 -21.30 5.17
CA ASP A 155 9.90 -22.04 5.54
C ASP A 155 9.74 -23.50 5.11
N TYR A 156 10.51 -23.90 4.09
CA TYR A 156 10.46 -25.25 3.55
C TYR A 156 11.84 -25.92 3.76
N PRO A 157 11.93 -27.22 3.97
CA PRO A 157 13.20 -27.88 4.16
C PRO A 157 14.25 -27.47 3.11
N GLY A 158 15.28 -26.75 3.56
CA GLY A 158 16.41 -26.33 2.74
C GLY A 158 16.25 -24.99 2.01
N LYS A 159 15.10 -24.32 2.07
CA LYS A 159 14.91 -22.99 1.47
C LYS A 159 13.71 -22.24 2.05
N ILE A 160 13.71 -20.92 1.90
CA ILE A 160 12.56 -20.05 2.20
C ILE A 160 11.95 -19.61 0.88
N TYR A 161 10.62 -19.70 0.77
CA TYR A 161 9.87 -19.09 -0.31
C TYR A 161 9.36 -17.73 0.13
N TYR A 162 9.57 -16.72 -0.68
CA TYR A 162 9.05 -15.38 -0.52
C TYR A 162 7.91 -15.17 -1.52
N LEU A 163 6.71 -14.87 -1.05
CA LEU A 163 5.51 -14.74 -1.88
C LEU A 163 5.00 -13.31 -1.87
N SER A 164 4.91 -12.69 -3.03
CA SER A 164 4.21 -11.41 -3.22
C SER A 164 2.84 -11.69 -3.82
N ILE A 165 1.80 -11.46 -3.03
CA ILE A 165 0.43 -11.84 -3.34
C ILE A 165 -0.36 -10.64 -3.82
N LYS A 166 -1.06 -10.79 -4.95
CA LYS A 166 -1.86 -9.72 -5.53
C LYS A 166 -3.27 -10.23 -5.86
N ASN A 167 -4.24 -9.40 -5.50
CA ASN A 167 -5.64 -9.64 -5.85
C ASN A 167 -5.90 -9.29 -7.33
N LYS A 168 -7.05 -9.72 -7.86
CA LYS A 168 -7.54 -9.62 -9.26
C LYS A 168 -7.34 -8.29 -9.99
N LYS A 169 -7.21 -7.18 -9.29
CA LYS A 169 -7.12 -5.84 -9.88
C LYS A 169 -5.77 -5.23 -9.64
N GLY A 170 -5.10 -4.98 -10.74
CA GLY A 170 -3.87 -4.23 -10.95
C GLY A 170 -3.25 -3.58 -9.73
N SER A 171 -2.05 -3.99 -9.44
CA SER A 171 -1.25 -3.48 -8.35
C SER A 171 -0.81 -2.06 -8.63
N ALA A 172 -1.04 -1.16 -7.69
CA ALA A 172 -0.27 0.07 -7.67
C ALA A 172 1.20 -0.32 -7.42
N ILE A 173 2.06 -0.04 -8.38
CA ILE A 173 3.48 -0.36 -8.30
C ILE A 173 4.19 0.57 -7.30
N TYR A 174 3.65 1.76 -7.11
CA TYR A 174 4.21 2.77 -6.24
C TYR A 174 3.11 3.49 -5.46
N ASN A 175 3.18 3.43 -4.16
CA ASN A 175 2.35 4.23 -3.27
C ASN A 175 3.21 5.35 -2.72
N GLY A 176 3.04 6.54 -3.30
CA GLY A 176 3.90 7.70 -3.07
C GLY A 176 3.75 8.38 -1.72
N GLY A 177 3.36 7.73 -0.66
CA GLY A 177 3.37 8.20 0.74
C GLY A 177 3.53 9.71 0.96
N ASN A 178 3.92 10.11 2.11
CA ASN A 178 4.29 11.51 2.38
C ASN A 178 5.58 11.86 1.64
N ILE A 179 5.55 12.95 0.89
CA ILE A 179 6.73 13.49 0.22
C ILE A 179 7.50 14.32 1.26
N PRO A 180 8.67 13.87 1.73
CA PRO A 180 9.30 14.42 2.93
C PRO A 180 9.82 15.86 2.76
N PHE A 181 10.01 16.31 1.53
CA PHE A 181 10.51 17.64 1.19
C PHE A 181 9.39 18.60 0.74
N ILE A 182 8.14 18.18 0.80
CA ILE A 182 6.98 19.06 0.68
C ILE A 182 6.48 19.33 2.10
N VAL A 183 6.71 20.54 2.56
CA VAL A 183 6.45 20.94 3.94
C VAL A 183 5.55 22.17 4.02
N GLN A 184 4.98 22.42 5.19
CA GLN A 184 4.23 23.63 5.45
C GLN A 184 5.13 24.60 6.22
N ASN A 185 5.27 25.83 5.75
CA ASN A 185 6.01 26.87 6.46
C ASN A 185 5.18 27.48 7.62
N GLU A 186 5.80 28.40 8.36
CA GLU A 186 5.16 29.04 9.52
C GLU A 186 3.87 29.81 9.16
N ASP A 187 3.76 30.31 7.93
CA ASP A 187 2.57 31.00 7.42
C ASP A 187 1.48 30.01 6.95
N GLY A 188 1.70 28.71 7.08
CA GLY A 188 0.77 27.67 6.63
C GLY A 188 0.81 27.41 5.11
N LYS A 189 1.73 28.04 4.38
CA LYS A 189 1.91 27.82 2.95
C LYS A 189 2.71 26.55 2.69
N VAL A 190 2.26 25.74 1.75
CA VAL A 190 3.04 24.56 1.29
C VAL A 190 4.21 25.04 0.43
N ILE A 191 5.40 24.59 0.76
CA ILE A 191 6.62 24.91 0.05
C ILE A 191 7.43 23.66 -0.24
N PHE A 192 8.31 23.76 -1.26
CA PHE A 192 9.35 22.78 -1.52
C PHE A 192 10.58 23.11 -0.66
N ASP A 193 10.98 22.16 0.18
CA ASP A 193 12.16 22.28 1.03
C ASP A 193 13.37 21.68 0.32
N GLN A 194 14.19 22.55 -0.28
CA GLN A 194 15.37 22.15 -1.04
C GLN A 194 16.40 21.41 -0.18
N SER A 195 16.51 21.76 1.12
CA SER A 195 17.44 21.08 2.03
C SER A 195 17.04 19.62 2.22
N LYS A 196 15.76 19.41 2.56
CA LYS A 196 15.22 18.05 2.73
C LYS A 196 15.23 17.24 1.42
N TYR A 197 15.04 17.90 0.29
CA TYR A 197 15.16 17.23 -1.03
C TYR A 197 16.58 16.71 -1.23
N ASN A 198 17.58 17.54 -0.96
CA ASN A 198 18.99 17.15 -1.09
C ASN A 198 19.40 16.03 -0.12
N GLU A 199 18.71 15.93 1.04
CA GLU A 199 18.91 14.83 2.00
C GLU A 199 18.27 13.51 1.54
N LYS A 200 17.48 13.53 0.48
CA LYS A 200 16.72 12.38 -0.05
C LYS A 200 17.03 12.12 -1.52
N PRO A 201 18.29 11.82 -1.89
CA PRO A 201 18.72 11.71 -3.27
C PRO A 201 17.91 10.67 -4.07
N LEU A 202 17.48 9.60 -3.42
CA LEU A 202 16.67 8.57 -4.06
C LEU A 202 15.29 9.10 -4.50
N PHE A 203 14.65 9.96 -3.69
CA PHE A 203 13.40 10.59 -4.09
C PHE A 203 13.60 11.58 -5.23
N ALA A 204 14.69 12.35 -5.20
CA ALA A 204 15.05 13.24 -6.29
C ALA A 204 15.22 12.48 -7.60
N GLU A 205 15.94 11.38 -7.56
CA GLU A 205 16.19 10.51 -8.69
C GLU A 205 14.90 9.89 -9.25
N ILE A 206 13.98 9.47 -8.38
CA ILE A 206 12.65 8.98 -8.76
C ILE A 206 11.85 10.09 -9.46
N PHE A 207 11.83 11.29 -8.89
CA PHE A 207 11.09 12.42 -9.46
C PHE A 207 11.63 12.82 -10.82
N ASP A 208 12.94 12.95 -10.94
CA ASP A 208 13.61 13.28 -12.20
C ASP A 208 13.36 12.19 -13.25
N THR A 209 13.45 10.91 -12.86
CA THR A 209 13.19 9.77 -13.75
C THR A 209 11.75 9.73 -14.27
N LEU A 210 10.80 10.08 -13.42
CA LEU A 210 9.37 10.07 -13.76
C LEU A 210 8.86 11.41 -14.30
N GLY A 211 9.76 12.42 -14.46
CA GLY A 211 9.40 13.74 -14.96
C GLY A 211 8.43 14.49 -14.05
N ILE A 212 8.55 14.30 -12.73
CA ILE A 212 7.65 14.92 -11.74
C ILE A 212 8.16 16.31 -11.40
N ASP A 213 7.34 17.33 -11.64
CA ASP A 213 7.64 18.72 -11.33
C ASP A 213 7.24 19.07 -9.88
N SER A 214 8.25 19.30 -9.04
CA SER A 214 8.07 19.63 -7.62
C SER A 214 7.36 20.96 -7.41
N GLN A 215 7.56 21.95 -8.30
CA GLN A 215 6.90 23.24 -8.21
C GLN A 215 5.38 23.08 -8.41
N ARG A 216 4.98 22.29 -9.39
CA ARG A 216 3.56 21.99 -9.63
C ARG A 216 2.89 21.27 -8.46
N ILE A 217 3.65 20.44 -7.72
CA ILE A 217 3.11 19.83 -6.50
C ILE A 217 2.81 20.89 -5.45
N THR A 218 3.76 21.80 -5.18
CA THR A 218 3.57 22.83 -4.16
C THR A 218 2.47 23.81 -4.54
N ASP A 219 2.41 24.25 -5.78
CA ASP A 219 1.38 25.14 -6.28
C ASP A 219 -0.01 24.48 -6.21
N GLY A 220 -0.11 23.22 -6.62
CA GLY A 220 -1.34 22.46 -6.54
C GLY A 220 -1.84 22.22 -5.12
N LEU A 221 -0.93 21.97 -4.16
CA LEU A 221 -1.28 21.84 -2.75
C LEU A 221 -1.76 23.17 -2.15
N ASN A 222 -1.10 24.29 -2.50
CA ASN A 222 -1.55 25.61 -2.08
C ASN A 222 -2.93 25.94 -2.68
N ASN A 223 -3.18 25.63 -3.93
CA ASN A 223 -4.48 25.77 -4.57
C ASN A 223 -5.56 24.93 -3.85
N TYR A 224 -5.24 23.69 -3.46
CA TYR A 224 -6.15 22.85 -2.69
C TYR A 224 -6.51 23.48 -1.33
N VAL A 225 -5.51 23.95 -0.60
CA VAL A 225 -5.71 24.58 0.72
C VAL A 225 -6.52 25.84 0.62
N ASN A 226 -6.18 26.72 -0.32
CA ASN A 226 -6.82 28.02 -0.50
C ASN A 226 -8.13 27.95 -1.27
N LYS A 227 -8.51 26.77 -1.79
CA LYS A 227 -9.69 26.58 -2.66
C LYS A 227 -9.66 27.48 -3.91
N THR A 228 -8.48 27.58 -4.51
CA THR A 228 -8.19 28.37 -5.72
C THR A 228 -7.65 27.47 -6.84
N GLY A 229 -7.47 28.05 -8.03
CA GLY A 229 -6.92 27.34 -9.17
C GLY A 229 -7.91 26.38 -9.83
N GLU A 230 -7.40 25.45 -10.61
CA GLU A 230 -8.18 24.51 -11.41
C GLU A 230 -8.10 23.08 -10.88
N SER A 231 -9.08 22.29 -11.28
CA SER A 231 -9.05 20.84 -11.07
C SER A 231 -8.03 20.21 -12.01
N THR A 232 -7.27 19.26 -11.48
CA THR A 232 -6.23 18.54 -12.23
C THR A 232 -6.77 17.24 -12.81
N SER A 233 -6.21 16.83 -13.92
CA SER A 233 -6.46 15.55 -14.60
C SER A 233 -5.17 14.79 -14.82
N TRP A 234 -5.28 13.56 -15.32
CA TRP A 234 -4.13 12.77 -15.73
C TRP A 234 -3.49 13.39 -16.99
N GLU A 235 -2.18 13.47 -16.99
CA GLU A 235 -1.36 13.90 -18.13
C GLU A 235 -0.16 12.98 -18.30
N SER A 236 0.33 12.85 -19.53
CA SER A 236 1.55 12.08 -19.79
C SER A 236 2.78 12.86 -19.31
N ALA A 237 3.69 12.21 -18.63
CA ALA A 237 4.97 12.78 -18.25
C ALA A 237 5.77 13.17 -19.50
N GLN A 238 6.46 14.29 -19.45
CA GLN A 238 7.21 14.84 -20.58
C GLN A 238 8.71 14.75 -20.33
N GLY A 239 9.48 14.55 -21.42
CA GLY A 239 10.94 14.60 -21.37
C GLY A 239 11.60 13.45 -20.59
N ILE A 240 10.87 12.35 -20.38
CA ILE A 240 11.37 11.17 -19.63
C ILE A 240 12.19 10.23 -20.52
N ASP A 241 13.17 9.59 -19.89
CA ASP A 241 13.92 8.49 -20.48
C ASP A 241 13.28 7.15 -20.10
N LEU A 242 12.63 6.49 -21.04
CA LEU A 242 11.92 5.24 -20.81
C LEU A 242 12.82 4.10 -20.34
N ASN A 243 14.12 4.12 -20.71
CA ASN A 243 15.07 3.13 -20.21
C ASN A 243 15.35 3.34 -18.71
N LYS A 244 15.50 4.59 -18.29
CA LYS A 244 15.64 4.91 -16.86
C LYS A 244 14.38 4.53 -16.08
N VAL A 245 13.19 4.81 -16.61
CA VAL A 245 11.93 4.38 -16.02
C VAL A 245 11.86 2.85 -15.91
N LYS A 246 12.24 2.13 -16.97
CA LYS A 246 12.27 0.67 -16.95
C LYS A 246 13.23 0.12 -15.90
N ASN A 247 14.43 0.72 -15.79
CA ASN A 247 15.40 0.35 -14.77
C ASN A 247 14.89 0.63 -13.36
N LEU A 248 14.29 1.78 -13.13
CA LEU A 248 13.67 2.14 -11.85
C LEU A 248 12.61 1.12 -11.43
N LEU A 249 11.72 0.74 -12.34
CA LEU A 249 10.67 -0.24 -12.08
C LEU A 249 11.25 -1.63 -11.83
N ALA A 250 12.17 -2.09 -12.67
CA ALA A 250 12.81 -3.39 -12.49
C ALA A 250 13.58 -3.46 -11.16
N SER A 251 14.28 -2.38 -10.79
CA SER A 251 14.95 -2.29 -9.49
C SER A 251 13.97 -2.28 -8.31
N SER A 252 12.81 -1.65 -8.49
CA SER A 252 11.74 -1.67 -7.48
C SER A 252 11.12 -3.05 -7.32
N PHE A 253 10.96 -3.79 -8.40
CA PHE A 253 10.49 -5.17 -8.35
C PHE A 253 11.55 -6.08 -7.74
N GLY A 254 12.84 -5.86 -8.08
CA GLY A 254 13.91 -6.75 -7.68
C GLY A 254 13.64 -8.20 -8.08
N TYR A 255 14.30 -9.14 -7.40
CA TYR A 255 14.13 -10.58 -7.64
C TYR A 255 14.30 -11.38 -6.33
N GLY A 256 14.14 -12.68 -6.40
CA GLY A 256 14.25 -13.59 -5.25
C GLY A 256 12.90 -13.94 -4.63
N TYR A 257 11.79 -13.79 -5.36
CA TYR A 257 10.45 -14.07 -4.83
C TYR A 257 9.52 -14.66 -5.90
N TRP A 258 8.39 -15.15 -5.44
CA TRP A 258 7.29 -15.61 -6.28
C TRP A 258 6.18 -14.55 -6.31
N TYR A 259 5.83 -14.12 -7.51
CA TYR A 259 4.67 -13.28 -7.76
C TYR A 259 3.45 -14.19 -7.93
N ILE A 260 2.43 -13.97 -7.11
CA ILE A 260 1.20 -14.75 -7.10
C ILE A 260 0.02 -13.82 -7.32
N ARG A 261 -0.79 -14.14 -8.31
CA ARG A 261 -1.97 -13.34 -8.63
C ARG A 261 -3.19 -14.20 -8.86
N GLU A 262 -4.31 -13.83 -8.22
CA GLU A 262 -5.59 -14.42 -8.53
C GLU A 262 -6.12 -13.91 -9.88
N LYS A 263 -6.53 -14.84 -10.75
CA LYS A 263 -7.25 -14.55 -11.99
C LYS A 263 -8.75 -14.85 -11.82
N SER A 264 -9.54 -14.44 -12.81
CA SER A 264 -10.98 -14.80 -12.84
C SER A 264 -11.17 -16.31 -12.78
N GLY A 265 -12.18 -16.76 -12.00
CA GLY A 265 -12.53 -18.17 -11.87
C GLY A 265 -11.64 -18.95 -10.92
N ASN A 266 -11.09 -18.31 -9.90
CA ASN A 266 -10.22 -18.91 -8.87
C ASN A 266 -8.94 -19.57 -9.43
N LYS A 267 -8.49 -19.10 -10.59
CA LYS A 267 -7.22 -19.53 -11.16
C LYS A 267 -6.10 -18.71 -10.57
N ILE A 268 -5.02 -19.35 -10.23
CA ILE A 268 -3.82 -18.71 -9.72
C ILE A 268 -2.79 -18.65 -10.83
N PHE A 269 -2.26 -17.46 -11.05
CA PHE A 269 -1.05 -17.23 -11.84
C PHE A 269 0.13 -17.11 -10.90
N THR A 270 1.18 -17.85 -11.18
CA THR A 270 2.44 -17.80 -10.44
C THR A 270 3.59 -17.50 -11.38
N TYR A 271 4.49 -16.62 -10.96
CA TYR A 271 5.69 -16.30 -11.72
C TYR A 271 6.88 -16.21 -10.76
N HIS A 272 7.95 -16.96 -11.06
CA HIS A 272 9.18 -16.91 -10.27
C HIS A 272 10.06 -15.78 -10.78
N VAL A 273 10.16 -14.72 -10.02
CA VAL A 273 11.10 -13.63 -10.28
C VAL A 273 12.44 -14.02 -9.67
N ALA A 274 13.18 -14.88 -10.38
CA ALA A 274 14.40 -15.49 -9.86
C ALA A 274 15.65 -14.64 -10.13
N THR A 275 15.63 -13.84 -11.19
CA THR A 275 16.77 -13.10 -11.70
C THR A 275 16.43 -11.66 -12.05
N ALA A 276 17.46 -10.85 -12.27
CA ALA A 276 17.29 -9.49 -12.79
C ALA A 276 16.52 -9.47 -14.12
N GLU A 277 16.76 -10.43 -15.00
CA GLU A 277 16.04 -10.53 -16.28
C GLU A 277 14.55 -10.76 -16.07
N ASP A 278 14.17 -11.55 -15.07
CA ASP A 278 12.77 -11.79 -14.75
C ASP A 278 12.09 -10.51 -14.24
N ALA A 279 12.82 -9.67 -13.47
CA ALA A 279 12.32 -8.37 -13.04
C ALA A 279 12.08 -7.43 -14.24
N TYR A 280 12.95 -7.42 -15.25
CA TYR A 280 12.73 -6.67 -16.49
C TYR A 280 11.54 -7.21 -17.30
N LYS A 281 11.32 -8.53 -17.32
CA LYS A 281 10.12 -9.14 -17.93
C LYS A 281 8.84 -8.71 -17.20
N MET A 282 8.89 -8.56 -15.88
CA MET A 282 7.75 -8.03 -15.12
C MET A 282 7.39 -6.60 -15.54
N VAL A 283 8.36 -5.76 -15.83
CA VAL A 283 8.09 -4.40 -16.31
C VAL A 283 7.48 -4.43 -17.71
N GLY A 284 7.97 -5.32 -18.59
CA GLY A 284 7.55 -5.36 -19.99
C GLY A 284 8.02 -4.14 -20.76
N ASP A 285 7.26 -3.76 -21.78
CA ASP A 285 7.59 -2.62 -22.64
C ASP A 285 6.84 -1.35 -22.20
N LEU A 286 7.54 -0.23 -22.28
CA LEU A 286 7.00 1.10 -22.01
C LEU A 286 6.88 1.89 -23.30
N LYS A 287 5.82 2.70 -23.40
CA LYS A 287 5.57 3.65 -24.49
C LYS A 287 5.75 5.08 -23.98
N SER A 288 5.80 6.03 -24.87
CA SER A 288 5.98 7.45 -24.54
C SER A 288 4.90 8.01 -23.60
N ASP A 289 3.71 7.42 -23.62
CA ASP A 289 2.57 7.79 -22.79
C ASP A 289 2.33 6.84 -21.61
N SER A 290 3.25 5.91 -21.38
CA SER A 290 3.13 4.92 -20.29
C SER A 290 3.15 5.56 -18.91
N VAL A 291 3.90 6.64 -18.70
CA VAL A 291 3.96 7.34 -17.42
C VAL A 291 2.98 8.49 -17.42
N LYS A 292 2.01 8.41 -16.52
CA LYS A 292 0.99 9.44 -16.33
C LYS A 292 1.06 9.98 -14.91
N VAL A 293 0.97 11.29 -14.79
CA VAL A 293 1.00 12.02 -13.52
C VAL A 293 -0.28 12.81 -13.37
N LYS A 294 -0.80 12.83 -12.16
CA LYS A 294 -1.88 13.72 -11.77
C LYS A 294 -1.44 14.51 -10.55
N TYR A 295 -1.25 15.79 -10.75
CA TYR A 295 -0.78 16.69 -9.71
C TYR A 295 -1.88 17.05 -8.71
N PRO A 296 -1.54 17.48 -7.49
CA PRO A 296 -2.50 18.15 -6.61
C PRO A 296 -3.13 19.36 -7.30
N GLY A 297 -4.32 19.74 -6.87
CA GLY A 297 -5.07 20.87 -7.42
C GLY A 297 -6.39 21.06 -6.67
N LEU A 298 -7.28 21.87 -7.17
CA LEU A 298 -8.53 22.21 -6.49
C LEU A 298 -9.32 20.98 -6.01
N ASN A 299 -9.31 19.89 -6.78
CA ASN A 299 -10.10 18.68 -6.54
C ASN A 299 -9.35 17.58 -5.76
N THR A 300 -8.04 17.68 -5.60
CA THR A 300 -7.25 16.64 -4.92
C THR A 300 -5.98 17.20 -4.27
N LYS A 301 -5.64 16.68 -3.10
CA LYS A 301 -4.37 16.96 -2.41
C LYS A 301 -3.30 15.88 -2.65
N VAL A 302 -3.57 14.92 -3.53
CA VAL A 302 -2.71 13.75 -3.73
C VAL A 302 -1.99 13.88 -5.05
N LEU A 303 -0.67 13.66 -5.05
CA LEU A 303 0.11 13.36 -6.23
C LEU A 303 -0.13 11.89 -6.57
N GLU A 304 -0.65 11.63 -7.76
CA GLU A 304 -0.85 10.26 -8.25
C GLU A 304 0.05 10.03 -9.47
N VAL A 305 0.77 8.94 -9.47
CA VAL A 305 1.56 8.47 -10.62
C VAL A 305 1.00 7.13 -11.05
N ARG A 306 0.78 6.97 -12.35
CA ARG A 306 0.37 5.73 -12.97
C ARG A 306 1.37 5.39 -14.07
N ILE A 307 1.86 4.16 -14.04
CA ILE A 307 2.72 3.64 -15.08
C ILE A 307 2.00 2.46 -15.73
N GLU A 308 1.67 2.62 -17.01
CA GLU A 308 1.00 1.60 -17.82
C GLU A 308 2.09 0.80 -18.55
N THR A 309 2.18 -0.47 -18.27
CA THR A 309 3.17 -1.37 -18.85
C THR A 309 2.49 -2.37 -19.78
N ASN A 310 3.22 -2.89 -20.74
CA ASN A 310 2.79 -3.98 -21.60
C ASN A 310 3.48 -5.28 -21.15
N SER A 311 3.23 -5.65 -19.91
CA SER A 311 3.85 -6.81 -19.29
C SER A 311 2.94 -8.03 -19.36
N GLU A 312 3.35 -9.05 -20.10
CA GLU A 312 2.64 -10.34 -20.13
C GLU A 312 2.55 -10.98 -18.73
N VAL A 313 3.52 -10.73 -17.87
CA VAL A 313 3.52 -11.22 -16.48
C VAL A 313 2.47 -10.50 -15.64
N LEU A 314 2.34 -9.19 -15.77
CA LEU A 314 1.38 -8.40 -14.99
C LEU A 314 -0.04 -8.50 -15.55
N GLU A 315 -0.19 -8.73 -16.85
CA GLU A 315 -1.47 -8.97 -17.50
C GLU A 315 -1.94 -10.43 -17.32
N GLY A 316 -1.02 -11.32 -17.23
CA GLY A 316 -0.96 -12.74 -16.89
C GLY A 316 -2.03 -13.70 -17.00
#